data_b1bc06f2e65382cba033b295f17ab888
#
_entry.id   b1bc06f2e65382cba033b295f17ab888
#
_cell.length_a   1.000
_cell.length_b   1.000
_cell.length_c   1.000
_cell.angle_alpha   90.00
_cell.angle_beta   90.00
_cell.angle_gamma   90.00
#
_symmetry.space_group_name_H-M   'P 1'
#
loop_
_entity.id
_entity.type
_entity.pdbx_description
1 polymer ?
#
loop_
_entity_poly.entity_id
_entity_poly.type
_entity_poly.pdbx_seq_one_letter_code
_entity_poly.pdbx_strand_id
1 'polypeptide(L)'
;MNLDQFNPGQDEKPLDHLVPGGGMSCILRTIGCVGDSLASGEFESLDENEKKGYHDYFEYSWGQFMAREIGSKVYNFSRGGMTAREYCESFADSMDFWNLDKRCQAYILALGVNDISRALNPEDSMELGELTDVDVKDYHNNKPTFIGYYAQIIQRYQEIQPKAKFFLMTIPRAYDCDETKNALQDRHAQLLYGLADLLEHCYVMDFRKYSPIHDEQFRKTFFLGGHLNAAGYLLSARMITSYLDYIIRHNMDDFKQIGFVGTPYHNAAEPW
;
A
#
# COMPACT_ATOMS: atom_id res chain seq x y z
N MET A 1 5.32 29.21 20.27
CA MET A 1 5.01 28.34 19.14
C MET A 1 4.79 26.94 19.71
N ASN A 2 3.65 26.32 19.43
CA ASN A 2 3.35 24.96 19.87
C ASN A 2 3.81 23.99 18.77
N LEU A 3 4.70 23.06 19.09
CA LEU A 3 5.23 22.04 18.17
C LEU A 3 4.64 20.64 18.42
N ASP A 4 3.61 20.54 19.29
CA ASP A 4 3.04 19.23 19.67
C ASP A 4 2.54 18.44 18.46
N GLN A 5 2.04 19.12 17.43
CA GLN A 5 1.60 18.48 16.19
C GLN A 5 2.72 17.76 15.41
N PHE A 6 4.00 18.06 15.69
CA PHE A 6 5.15 17.41 15.04
C PHE A 6 5.77 16.32 15.90
N ASN A 7 5.35 16.20 17.16
CA ASN A 7 5.85 15.19 18.07
C ASN A 7 4.80 14.08 18.27
N PRO A 8 5.21 12.81 18.38
CA PRO A 8 4.28 11.74 18.69
C PRO A 8 3.68 11.94 20.08
N GLY A 9 2.36 11.77 20.20
CA GLY A 9 1.67 11.72 21.48
C GLY A 9 2.01 10.44 22.24
N GLN A 10 2.03 10.50 23.60
CA GLN A 10 2.46 9.39 24.45
C GLN A 10 1.62 8.12 24.25
N ASP A 11 0.29 8.27 24.01
CA ASP A 11 -0.67 7.16 23.84
C ASP A 11 -1.36 7.20 22.48
N GLU A 12 -0.80 7.95 21.52
CA GLU A 12 -1.37 8.12 20.20
C GLU A 12 -1.39 6.80 19.43
N LYS A 13 -2.52 6.52 18.79
CA LYS A 13 -2.67 5.38 17.88
C LYS A 13 -2.87 5.89 16.46
N PRO A 14 -2.47 5.09 15.45
CA PRO A 14 -2.80 5.40 14.07
C PRO A 14 -4.31 5.62 13.91
N LEU A 15 -4.69 6.65 13.17
CA LEU A 15 -6.08 6.99 12.83
C LEU A 15 -6.97 7.42 14.01
N ASP A 16 -6.43 7.75 15.18
CA ASP A 16 -7.21 8.38 16.26
C ASP A 16 -7.85 9.71 15.79
N HIS A 17 -7.20 10.36 14.81
CA HIS A 17 -7.75 11.52 14.10
C HIS A 17 -7.19 11.59 12.67
N LEU A 18 -7.92 12.23 11.78
CA LEU A 18 -7.44 12.51 10.43
C LEU A 18 -6.67 13.84 10.42
N VAL A 19 -5.43 13.80 9.95
CA VAL A 19 -4.55 14.97 9.91
C VAL A 19 -4.91 15.85 8.72
N PRO A 20 -5.23 17.15 8.93
CA PRO A 20 -5.50 18.04 7.82
C PRO A 20 -4.25 18.34 6.99
N GLY A 21 -4.41 18.40 5.66
CA GLY A 21 -3.32 18.71 4.74
C GLY A 21 -2.18 17.68 4.72
N GLY A 22 -2.45 16.45 5.17
CA GLY A 22 -1.50 15.34 5.12
C GLY A 22 -0.36 15.37 6.14
N GLY A 23 -0.24 16.40 6.99
CA GLY A 23 0.78 16.48 8.04
C GLY A 23 2.20 16.22 7.54
N MET A 24 2.96 15.37 8.24
CA MET A 24 4.35 15.02 7.88
C MET A 24 4.47 14.22 6.58
N SER A 25 3.37 13.63 6.05
CA SER A 25 3.42 12.96 4.75
C SER A 25 3.79 13.91 3.60
N CYS A 26 3.64 15.22 3.79
CA CYS A 26 4.06 16.27 2.84
C CYS A 26 5.57 16.29 2.54
N ILE A 27 6.42 15.65 3.35
CA ILE A 27 7.85 15.55 3.06
C ILE A 27 8.17 14.58 1.92
N LEU A 28 7.22 13.70 1.57
CA LEU A 28 7.35 12.75 0.46
C LEU A 28 7.02 13.44 -0.87
N ARG A 29 7.98 13.46 -1.80
CA ARG A 29 7.85 14.13 -3.10
C ARG A 29 7.39 13.21 -4.23
N THR A 30 7.75 11.93 -4.14
CA THR A 30 7.39 10.90 -5.12
C THR A 30 6.93 9.64 -4.43
N ILE A 31 5.75 9.14 -4.80
CA ILE A 31 5.12 7.96 -4.20
C ILE A 31 4.66 7.02 -5.31
N GLY A 32 5.02 5.73 -5.21
CA GLY A 32 4.51 4.66 -6.04
C GLY A 32 3.36 3.94 -5.36
N CYS A 33 2.21 3.84 -6.02
CA CYS A 33 1.06 3.08 -5.55
C CYS A 33 1.05 1.70 -6.22
N VAL A 34 1.51 0.68 -5.48
CA VAL A 34 1.53 -0.72 -5.93
C VAL A 34 0.32 -1.43 -5.37
N GLY A 35 -0.57 -1.92 -6.24
CA GLY A 35 -1.80 -2.53 -5.73
C GLY A 35 -2.72 -3.07 -6.81
N ASP A 36 -3.94 -3.31 -6.40
CA ASP A 36 -5.02 -3.84 -7.23
C ASP A 36 -6.04 -2.75 -7.63
N SER A 37 -7.28 -3.14 -7.86
CA SER A 37 -8.38 -2.26 -8.25
C SER A 37 -8.61 -1.08 -7.31
N LEU A 38 -8.42 -1.27 -5.99
CA LEU A 38 -8.60 -0.19 -5.02
C LEU A 38 -7.46 0.84 -5.08
N ALA A 39 -6.28 0.45 -5.57
CA ALA A 39 -5.17 1.36 -5.77
C ALA A 39 -5.20 2.03 -7.16
N SER A 40 -5.69 1.33 -8.20
CA SER A 40 -5.86 1.90 -9.54
C SER A 40 -7.04 2.89 -9.65
N GLY A 41 -7.93 2.91 -8.65
CA GLY A 41 -9.13 3.76 -8.66
C GLY A 41 -10.25 3.18 -9.52
N GLU A 42 -10.45 1.85 -9.46
CA GLU A 42 -11.50 1.19 -10.23
C GLU A 42 -12.90 1.55 -9.72
N PHE A 43 -13.77 1.91 -10.66
CA PHE A 43 -15.19 2.14 -10.44
C PHE A 43 -16.01 1.05 -11.12
N GLU A 44 -17.08 0.62 -10.46
CA GLU A 44 -18.12 -0.17 -11.08
C GLU A 44 -19.17 0.73 -11.75
N SER A 45 -19.71 0.29 -12.88
CA SER A 45 -20.87 0.88 -13.51
C SER A 45 -21.91 -0.20 -13.79
N LEU A 46 -23.16 0.21 -13.94
CA LEU A 46 -24.25 -0.63 -14.42
C LEU A 46 -24.80 0.00 -15.72
N ASP A 47 -24.96 -0.78 -16.75
CA ASP A 47 -25.66 -0.35 -17.96
C ASP A 47 -27.18 -0.50 -17.77
N GLU A 48 -27.95 -0.15 -18.80
CA GLU A 48 -29.42 -0.25 -18.84
C GLU A 48 -29.96 -1.68 -18.67
N ASN A 49 -29.11 -2.71 -18.83
CA ASN A 49 -29.41 -4.12 -18.66
C ASN A 49 -28.83 -4.67 -17.34
N GLU A 50 -28.45 -3.81 -16.42
CA GLU A 50 -27.81 -4.16 -15.13
C GLU A 50 -26.47 -4.91 -15.30
N LYS A 51 -25.84 -4.85 -16.47
CA LYS A 51 -24.52 -5.44 -16.71
C LYS A 51 -23.44 -4.57 -16.08
N LYS A 52 -22.59 -5.20 -15.27
CA LYS A 52 -21.46 -4.53 -14.64
C LYS A 52 -20.35 -4.22 -15.64
N GLY A 53 -19.84 -3.00 -15.56
CA GLY A 53 -18.60 -2.55 -16.19
C GLY A 53 -17.59 -2.15 -15.12
N TYR A 54 -16.29 -2.31 -15.41
CA TYR A 54 -15.18 -1.97 -14.52
C TYR A 54 -14.27 -0.98 -15.23
N HIS A 55 -13.92 0.12 -14.52
CA HIS A 55 -13.19 1.24 -15.12
C HIS A 55 -12.08 1.69 -14.17
N ASP A 56 -10.84 1.39 -14.51
CA ASP A 56 -9.67 1.97 -13.81
C ASP A 56 -9.62 3.48 -14.09
N TYR A 57 -9.92 4.27 -13.08
CA TYR A 57 -9.97 5.72 -13.18
C TYR A 57 -9.03 6.36 -12.14
N PHE A 58 -7.75 6.30 -12.41
CA PHE A 58 -6.69 6.70 -11.47
C PHE A 58 -6.84 8.13 -10.94
N GLU A 59 -7.44 9.04 -11.71
CA GLU A 59 -7.75 10.41 -11.26
C GLU A 59 -8.58 10.46 -9.97
N TYR A 60 -9.36 9.41 -9.69
CA TYR A 60 -10.17 9.26 -8.47
C TYR A 60 -9.60 8.26 -7.49
N SER A 61 -8.43 7.68 -7.77
CA SER A 61 -7.77 6.79 -6.81
C SER A 61 -7.38 7.54 -5.53
N TRP A 62 -7.23 6.80 -4.44
CA TRP A 62 -6.68 7.37 -3.21
C TRP A 62 -5.29 7.98 -3.43
N GLY A 63 -4.49 7.42 -4.33
CA GLY A 63 -3.18 7.95 -4.69
C GLY A 63 -3.26 9.36 -5.29
N GLN A 64 -4.23 9.62 -6.18
CA GLN A 64 -4.42 10.95 -6.78
C GLN A 64 -5.06 11.95 -5.81
N PHE A 65 -5.93 11.50 -4.92
CA PHE A 65 -6.41 12.37 -3.83
C PHE A 65 -5.26 12.78 -2.92
N MET A 66 -4.38 11.84 -2.54
CA MET A 66 -3.14 12.16 -1.80
C MET A 66 -2.27 13.15 -2.56
N ALA A 67 -1.99 12.90 -3.85
CA ALA A 67 -1.17 13.78 -4.68
C ALA A 67 -1.64 15.24 -4.64
N ARG A 68 -2.97 15.45 -4.73
CA ARG A 68 -3.57 16.79 -4.66
C ARG A 68 -3.47 17.40 -3.26
N GLU A 69 -3.59 16.60 -2.21
CA GLU A 69 -3.55 17.09 -0.82
C GLU A 69 -2.15 17.45 -0.35
N ILE A 70 -1.15 16.60 -0.65
CA ILE A 70 0.21 16.75 -0.13
C ILE A 70 1.22 17.29 -1.16
N GLY A 71 0.79 17.54 -2.39
CA GLY A 71 1.65 18.09 -3.44
C GLY A 71 2.72 17.13 -3.97
N SER A 72 2.56 15.83 -3.78
CA SER A 72 3.48 14.80 -4.26
C SER A 72 3.17 14.37 -5.69
N LYS A 73 4.19 13.94 -6.42
CA LYS A 73 4.00 13.17 -7.66
C LYS A 73 3.71 11.71 -7.30
N VAL A 74 2.55 11.22 -7.73
CA VAL A 74 2.13 9.84 -7.46
C VAL A 74 2.10 9.05 -8.76
N TYR A 75 2.73 7.87 -8.75
CA TYR A 75 2.73 6.94 -9.88
C TYR A 75 1.73 5.80 -9.64
N ASN A 76 0.99 5.47 -10.69
CA ASN A 76 0.13 4.28 -10.69
C ASN A 76 0.93 3.04 -11.09
N PHE A 77 1.23 2.19 -10.13
CA PHE A 77 1.81 0.85 -10.32
C PHE A 77 0.78 -0.23 -9.96
N SER A 78 -0.49 -0.01 -10.30
CA SER A 78 -1.61 -0.86 -9.93
C SER A 78 -2.57 -1.09 -11.09
N ARG A 79 -3.36 -2.15 -11.01
CA ARG A 79 -4.40 -2.51 -11.98
C ARG A 79 -5.47 -3.37 -11.32
N GLY A 80 -6.70 -3.30 -11.79
CA GLY A 80 -7.79 -4.18 -11.36
C GLY A 80 -7.42 -5.67 -11.41
N GLY A 81 -7.82 -6.42 -10.38
CA GLY A 81 -7.58 -7.87 -10.28
C GLY A 81 -6.14 -8.30 -9.96
N MET A 82 -5.22 -7.37 -9.73
CA MET A 82 -3.79 -7.66 -9.54
C MET A 82 -3.52 -8.52 -8.31
N THR A 83 -2.64 -9.51 -8.47
CA THR A 83 -2.02 -10.31 -7.41
C THR A 83 -0.52 -10.02 -7.33
N ALA A 84 0.10 -10.34 -6.19
CA ALA A 84 1.56 -10.21 -6.04
C ALA A 84 2.31 -11.09 -7.05
N ARG A 85 1.80 -12.31 -7.32
CA ARG A 85 2.34 -13.21 -8.35
C ARG A 85 2.33 -12.57 -9.74
N GLU A 86 1.17 -12.13 -10.21
CA GLU A 86 1.04 -11.54 -11.55
C GLU A 86 1.84 -10.25 -11.69
N TYR A 87 1.93 -9.48 -10.61
CA TYR A 87 2.77 -8.27 -10.58
C TYR A 87 4.23 -8.61 -10.93
N CYS A 88 4.80 -9.64 -10.29
CA CYS A 88 6.20 -10.04 -10.50
C CYS A 88 6.44 -10.77 -11.82
N GLU A 89 5.50 -11.64 -12.22
CA GLU A 89 5.71 -12.54 -13.37
C GLU A 89 5.49 -11.88 -14.73
N SER A 90 4.70 -10.79 -14.78
CA SER A 90 4.34 -10.19 -16.07
C SER A 90 4.07 -8.69 -16.04
N PHE A 91 3.25 -8.22 -15.10
CA PHE A 91 2.69 -6.87 -15.18
C PHE A 91 3.74 -5.77 -15.04
N ALA A 92 4.60 -5.87 -14.03
CA ALA A 92 5.58 -4.82 -13.77
C ALA A 92 6.61 -4.69 -14.90
N ASP A 93 7.01 -5.80 -15.50
CA ASP A 93 7.92 -5.79 -16.65
C ASP A 93 7.22 -5.23 -17.90
N SER A 94 5.97 -5.63 -18.19
CA SER A 94 5.19 -5.14 -19.34
C SER A 94 4.94 -3.64 -19.29
N MET A 95 4.85 -3.07 -18.08
CA MET A 95 4.61 -1.64 -17.83
C MET A 95 5.88 -0.85 -17.56
N ASP A 96 7.05 -1.51 -17.62
CA ASP A 96 8.34 -0.88 -17.36
C ASP A 96 8.40 -0.18 -15.99
N PHE A 97 7.86 -0.84 -14.94
CA PHE A 97 7.81 -0.25 -13.59
C PHE A 97 9.15 -0.25 -12.87
N TRP A 98 10.09 -1.09 -13.33
CA TRP A 98 11.44 -1.16 -12.76
C TRP A 98 12.40 -0.10 -13.33
N ASN A 99 11.90 0.79 -14.18
CA ASN A 99 12.69 1.86 -14.78
C ASN A 99 13.14 2.88 -13.73
N LEU A 100 14.42 3.22 -13.75
CA LEU A 100 15.02 4.21 -12.83
C LEU A 100 14.35 5.59 -12.89
N ASP A 101 13.76 5.95 -14.03
CA ASP A 101 13.05 7.23 -14.17
C ASP A 101 11.71 7.25 -13.43
N LYS A 102 11.21 6.07 -13.04
CA LYS A 102 9.98 5.89 -12.26
C LYS A 102 10.26 5.64 -10.77
N ARG A 103 11.51 5.69 -10.33
CA ARG A 103 11.87 5.47 -8.93
C ARG A 103 11.20 6.48 -8.01
N CYS A 104 10.77 6.02 -6.84
CA CYS A 104 10.06 6.82 -5.85
C CYS A 104 10.83 6.90 -4.52
N GLN A 105 10.58 7.96 -3.75
CA GLN A 105 11.03 8.04 -2.36
C GLN A 105 10.28 7.07 -1.45
N ALA A 106 9.03 6.78 -1.80
CA ALA A 106 8.17 5.89 -1.03
C ALA A 106 7.31 5.01 -1.96
N TYR A 107 7.00 3.83 -1.49
CA TYR A 107 6.07 2.91 -2.15
C TYR A 107 5.00 2.46 -1.14
N ILE A 108 3.73 2.55 -1.54
CA ILE A 108 2.61 2.02 -0.77
C ILE A 108 2.15 0.75 -1.47
N LEU A 109 2.27 -0.38 -0.77
CA LEU A 109 1.90 -1.69 -1.30
C LEU A 109 0.56 -2.12 -0.70
N ALA A 110 -0.46 -2.23 -1.55
CA ALA A 110 -1.84 -2.56 -1.21
C ALA A 110 -2.32 -3.79 -2.00
N LEU A 111 -1.54 -4.86 -1.99
CA LEU A 111 -1.87 -6.17 -2.57
C LEU A 111 -2.32 -7.14 -1.49
N GLY A 112 -3.07 -8.17 -1.87
CA GLY A 112 -3.49 -9.27 -0.99
C GLY A 112 -4.94 -9.67 -1.13
N VAL A 113 -5.85 -8.77 -1.49
CA VAL A 113 -7.29 -9.09 -1.62
C VAL A 113 -7.51 -10.17 -2.69
N ASN A 114 -6.91 -10.00 -3.86
CA ASN A 114 -7.00 -10.97 -4.95
C ASN A 114 -6.18 -12.23 -4.68
N ASP A 115 -5.02 -12.10 -4.01
CA ASP A 115 -4.20 -13.25 -3.60
C ASP A 115 -4.96 -14.16 -2.64
N ILE A 116 -5.67 -13.61 -1.65
CA ILE A 116 -6.56 -14.37 -0.75
C ILE A 116 -7.71 -15.00 -1.52
N SER A 117 -8.30 -14.28 -2.48
CA SER A 117 -9.37 -14.85 -3.32
C SER A 117 -8.87 -16.03 -4.15
N ARG A 118 -7.62 -15.99 -4.63
CA ARG A 118 -6.96 -17.12 -5.30
C ARG A 118 -6.69 -18.27 -4.33
N ALA A 119 -6.18 -17.98 -3.13
CA ALA A 119 -5.92 -18.99 -2.11
C ALA A 119 -7.20 -19.72 -1.63
N LEU A 120 -8.35 -19.08 -1.75
CA LEU A 120 -9.67 -19.68 -1.46
C LEU A 120 -10.23 -20.51 -2.63
N ASN A 121 -9.64 -20.38 -3.83
CA ASN A 121 -10.06 -21.15 -5.00
C ASN A 121 -9.32 -22.49 -5.03
N PRO A 122 -10.02 -23.65 -4.93
CA PRO A 122 -9.36 -24.96 -4.98
C PRO A 122 -8.62 -25.27 -6.29
N GLU A 123 -8.96 -24.56 -7.36
CA GLU A 123 -8.33 -24.71 -8.69
C GLU A 123 -7.04 -23.89 -8.82
N ASP A 124 -6.76 -22.98 -7.88
CA ASP A 124 -5.56 -22.15 -7.86
C ASP A 124 -4.58 -22.70 -6.81
N SER A 125 -3.31 -22.78 -7.16
CA SER A 125 -2.24 -23.24 -6.26
C SER A 125 -1.61 -22.14 -5.42
N MET A 126 -2.23 -20.94 -5.36
CA MET A 126 -1.69 -19.83 -4.59
C MET A 126 -1.79 -20.10 -3.09
N GLU A 127 -0.66 -20.04 -2.41
CA GLU A 127 -0.57 -20.07 -0.95
C GLU A 127 -0.06 -18.74 -0.41
N LEU A 128 -0.48 -18.39 0.81
CA LEU A 128 0.06 -17.18 1.46
C LEU A 128 1.53 -17.36 1.86
N GLY A 129 1.94 -18.59 2.16
CA GLY A 129 3.31 -18.95 2.52
C GLY A 129 3.69 -18.55 3.94
N GLU A 130 5.00 -18.62 4.20
CA GLU A 130 5.65 -18.38 5.48
C GLU A 130 6.81 -17.40 5.30
N LEU A 131 7.24 -16.72 6.37
CA LEU A 131 8.40 -15.81 6.31
C LEU A 131 9.71 -16.51 5.89
N THR A 132 9.81 -17.82 6.13
CA THR A 132 10.93 -18.66 5.66
C THR A 132 10.96 -18.87 4.15
N ASP A 133 9.94 -18.43 3.44
CA ASP A 133 9.88 -18.45 1.97
C ASP A 133 10.59 -17.23 1.35
N VAL A 134 11.06 -16.30 2.19
CA VAL A 134 11.75 -15.08 1.77
C VAL A 134 13.24 -15.22 2.01
N ASP A 135 14.04 -15.09 0.95
CA ASP A 135 15.49 -14.89 1.04
C ASP A 135 15.77 -13.38 1.07
N VAL A 136 16.20 -12.88 2.22
CA VAL A 136 16.44 -11.42 2.42
C VAL A 136 17.65 -10.91 1.59
N LYS A 137 18.46 -11.79 1.02
CA LYS A 137 19.67 -11.41 0.27
C LYS A 137 19.48 -11.46 -1.24
N ASP A 138 18.63 -12.37 -1.71
CA ASP A 138 18.42 -12.59 -3.14
C ASP A 138 16.97 -13.00 -3.40
N TYR A 139 16.18 -12.08 -3.94
CA TYR A 139 14.77 -12.32 -4.24
C TYR A 139 14.53 -13.45 -5.25
N HIS A 140 15.52 -13.83 -6.06
CA HIS A 140 15.40 -14.97 -6.98
C HIS A 140 15.23 -16.32 -6.26
N ASN A 141 15.60 -16.38 -4.99
CA ASN A 141 15.43 -17.54 -4.14
C ASN A 141 14.10 -17.55 -3.36
N ASN A 142 13.31 -16.49 -3.46
CA ASN A 142 11.99 -16.45 -2.81
C ASN A 142 11.10 -17.55 -3.40
N LYS A 143 10.36 -18.24 -2.52
CA LYS A 143 9.41 -19.26 -3.00
C LYS A 143 8.18 -18.61 -3.67
N PRO A 144 7.51 -19.36 -4.58
CA PRO A 144 6.35 -18.87 -5.33
C PRO A 144 5.08 -18.84 -4.46
N THR A 145 5.12 -18.15 -3.34
CA THR A 145 4.00 -17.88 -2.42
C THR A 145 3.66 -16.39 -2.43
N PHE A 146 2.49 -16.00 -1.89
CA PHE A 146 2.13 -14.59 -1.78
C PHE A 146 3.25 -13.77 -1.12
N ILE A 147 3.74 -14.23 0.06
CA ILE A 147 4.76 -13.47 0.79
C ILE A 147 6.09 -13.42 0.06
N GLY A 148 6.46 -14.50 -0.67
CA GLY A 148 7.67 -14.51 -1.50
C GLY A 148 7.60 -13.52 -2.64
N TYR A 149 6.47 -13.45 -3.37
CA TYR A 149 6.26 -12.44 -4.41
C TYR A 149 6.15 -11.01 -3.85
N TYR A 150 5.47 -10.86 -2.71
CA TYR A 150 5.36 -9.55 -2.06
C TYR A 150 6.72 -9.01 -1.63
N ALA A 151 7.57 -9.87 -1.05
CA ALA A 151 8.96 -9.55 -0.72
C ALA A 151 9.78 -9.20 -1.98
N GLN A 152 9.64 -9.98 -3.05
CA GLN A 152 10.31 -9.72 -4.34
C GLN A 152 9.97 -8.33 -4.89
N ILE A 153 8.74 -7.87 -4.78
CA ILE A 153 8.34 -6.50 -5.19
C ILE A 153 9.17 -5.47 -4.43
N ILE A 154 9.24 -5.60 -3.10
CA ILE A 154 10.00 -4.67 -2.25
C ILE A 154 11.49 -4.72 -2.61
N GLN A 155 12.08 -5.90 -2.66
CA GLN A 155 13.51 -6.10 -2.94
C GLN A 155 13.91 -5.54 -4.31
N ARG A 156 13.10 -5.74 -5.36
CA ARG A 156 13.36 -5.15 -6.68
C ARG A 156 13.30 -3.61 -6.65
N TYR A 157 12.36 -3.02 -5.90
CA TYR A 157 12.35 -1.57 -5.72
C TYR A 157 13.50 -1.06 -4.86
N GLN A 158 13.98 -1.85 -3.89
CA GLN A 158 15.19 -1.54 -3.12
C GLN A 158 16.46 -1.55 -4.00
N GLU A 159 16.56 -2.42 -5.00
CA GLU A 159 17.65 -2.37 -5.99
C GLU A 159 17.63 -1.06 -6.79
N ILE A 160 16.45 -0.55 -7.14
CA ILE A 160 16.29 0.70 -7.91
C ILE A 160 16.51 1.93 -7.02
N GLN A 161 16.04 1.88 -5.78
CA GLN A 161 16.15 2.96 -4.80
C GLN A 161 16.35 2.37 -3.40
N PRO A 162 17.60 2.12 -2.98
CA PRO A 162 17.91 1.43 -1.72
C PRO A 162 17.39 2.12 -0.46
N LYS A 163 17.18 3.44 -0.50
CA LYS A 163 16.70 4.22 0.65
C LYS A 163 15.21 4.59 0.56
N ALA A 164 14.49 4.04 -0.39
CA ALA A 164 13.05 4.21 -0.47
C ALA A 164 12.36 3.66 0.79
N LYS A 165 11.22 4.24 1.15
CA LYS A 165 10.39 3.78 2.26
C LYS A 165 9.21 2.96 1.73
N PHE A 166 8.93 1.85 2.38
CA PHE A 166 7.89 0.91 1.96
C PHE A 166 6.80 0.85 3.01
N PHE A 167 5.57 1.12 2.59
CA PHE A 167 4.40 1.11 3.45
C PHE A 167 3.48 -0.04 3.05
N LEU A 168 3.39 -1.06 3.91
CA LEU A 168 2.70 -2.31 3.66
C LEU A 168 1.29 -2.23 4.24
N MET A 169 0.28 -2.16 3.40
CA MET A 169 -1.09 -1.92 3.83
C MET A 169 -1.85 -3.23 4.07
N THR A 170 -2.38 -3.42 5.27
CA THR A 170 -3.24 -4.56 5.58
C THR A 170 -4.66 -4.34 5.08
N ILE A 171 -5.40 -5.43 4.88
CA ILE A 171 -6.77 -5.40 4.39
C ILE A 171 -7.73 -4.98 5.52
N PRO A 172 -8.55 -3.93 5.36
CA PRO A 172 -9.54 -3.54 6.34
C PRO A 172 -10.52 -4.67 6.69
N ARG A 173 -11.10 -4.65 7.89
CA ARG A 173 -12.16 -5.57 8.28
C ARG A 173 -13.46 -5.24 7.54
N ALA A 174 -14.17 -6.28 7.09
CA ALA A 174 -15.48 -6.15 6.48
C ALA A 174 -16.48 -7.10 7.15
N TYR A 175 -17.73 -6.68 7.24
CA TYR A 175 -18.78 -7.44 7.94
C TYR A 175 -19.22 -8.70 7.18
N ASP A 176 -19.02 -8.74 5.87
CA ASP A 176 -19.44 -9.80 4.95
C ASP A 176 -18.37 -10.87 4.70
N CYS A 177 -17.31 -10.88 5.50
CA CYS A 177 -16.28 -11.91 5.44
C CYS A 177 -16.62 -13.07 6.38
N ASP A 178 -16.61 -14.29 5.85
CA ASP A 178 -16.69 -15.50 6.65
C ASP A 178 -15.44 -15.73 7.52
N GLU A 179 -15.47 -16.73 8.40
CA GLU A 179 -14.37 -17.05 9.30
C GLU A 179 -13.08 -17.43 8.55
N THR A 180 -13.20 -18.19 7.47
CA THR A 180 -12.04 -18.63 6.67
C THR A 180 -11.33 -17.44 6.01
N LYS A 181 -12.10 -16.58 5.37
CA LYS A 181 -11.57 -15.36 4.75
C LYS A 181 -10.97 -14.41 5.80
N ASN A 182 -11.63 -14.25 6.94
CA ASN A 182 -11.10 -13.45 8.05
C ASN A 182 -9.76 -14.02 8.57
N ALA A 183 -9.64 -15.34 8.74
CA ALA A 183 -8.41 -15.99 9.18
C ALA A 183 -7.26 -15.76 8.18
N LEU A 184 -7.53 -15.85 6.87
CA LEU A 184 -6.52 -15.55 5.84
C LEU A 184 -6.11 -14.07 5.83
N GLN A 185 -7.03 -13.15 6.05
CA GLN A 185 -6.73 -11.72 6.16
C GLN A 185 -5.94 -11.40 7.45
N ASP A 186 -6.22 -12.09 8.57
CA ASP A 186 -5.40 -11.97 9.79
C ASP A 186 -3.99 -12.54 9.54
N ARG A 187 -3.88 -13.67 8.82
CA ARG A 187 -2.60 -14.25 8.43
C ARG A 187 -1.82 -13.31 7.50
N HIS A 188 -2.48 -12.72 6.51
CA HIS A 188 -1.90 -11.68 5.64
C HIS A 188 -1.28 -10.54 6.47
N ALA A 189 -2.03 -10.00 7.43
CA ALA A 189 -1.52 -8.93 8.29
C ALA A 189 -0.29 -9.38 9.10
N GLN A 190 -0.29 -10.59 9.67
CA GLN A 190 0.86 -11.14 10.39
C GLN A 190 2.10 -11.29 9.50
N LEU A 191 1.91 -11.73 8.26
CA LEU A 191 3.00 -11.85 7.28
C LEU A 191 3.61 -10.49 6.93
N LEU A 192 2.78 -9.45 6.77
CA LEU A 192 3.27 -8.09 6.50
C LEU A 192 4.06 -7.51 7.68
N TYR A 193 3.64 -7.76 8.93
CA TYR A 193 4.43 -7.39 10.11
C TYR A 193 5.78 -8.09 10.13
N GLY A 194 5.79 -9.43 9.96
CA GLY A 194 7.04 -10.17 9.92
C GLY A 194 7.96 -9.76 8.76
N LEU A 195 7.37 -9.40 7.61
CA LEU A 195 8.16 -8.92 6.46
C LEU A 195 8.77 -7.53 6.74
N ALA A 196 8.05 -6.65 7.43
CA ALA A 196 8.56 -5.35 7.84
C ALA A 196 9.70 -5.45 8.87
N ASP A 197 9.71 -6.52 9.67
CA ASP A 197 10.82 -6.82 10.59
C ASP A 197 12.05 -7.41 9.87
N LEU A 198 11.84 -8.04 8.70
CA LEU A 198 12.91 -8.68 7.91
C LEU A 198 13.60 -7.73 6.93
N LEU A 199 12.86 -6.80 6.34
CA LEU A 199 13.35 -5.92 5.28
C LEU A 199 13.48 -4.48 5.78
N GLU A 200 14.59 -3.83 5.42
CA GLU A 200 14.87 -2.45 5.84
C GLU A 200 13.86 -1.44 5.26
N HIS A 201 13.61 -0.37 5.99
CA HIS A 201 12.74 0.74 5.59
C HIS A 201 11.29 0.36 5.30
N CYS A 202 10.81 -0.74 5.88
CA CYS A 202 9.45 -1.24 5.73
C CYS A 202 8.60 -0.92 6.97
N TYR A 203 7.37 -0.46 6.75
CA TYR A 203 6.42 -0.07 7.80
C TYR A 203 5.05 -0.61 7.50
N VAL A 204 4.35 -1.16 8.49
CA VAL A 204 2.99 -1.65 8.30
C VAL A 204 1.98 -0.53 8.55
N MET A 205 1.10 -0.31 7.58
CA MET A 205 -0.13 0.47 7.77
C MET A 205 -1.26 -0.51 8.09
N ASP A 206 -1.50 -0.74 9.37
CA ASP A 206 -2.47 -1.74 9.82
C ASP A 206 -3.91 -1.22 9.80
N PHE A 207 -4.48 -1.15 8.60
CA PHE A 207 -5.89 -0.82 8.41
C PHE A 207 -6.84 -1.87 8.97
N ARG A 208 -6.40 -3.13 9.08
CA ARG A 208 -7.20 -4.18 9.69
C ARG A 208 -7.51 -3.90 11.15
N LYS A 209 -6.57 -3.27 11.86
CA LYS A 209 -6.70 -2.95 13.28
C LYS A 209 -7.27 -1.57 13.55
N TYR A 210 -6.88 -0.58 12.74
CA TYR A 210 -7.09 0.83 13.08
C TYR A 210 -8.08 1.56 12.16
N SER A 211 -8.42 1.01 10.98
CA SER A 211 -9.45 1.63 10.14
C SER A 211 -10.87 1.29 10.62
N PRO A 212 -11.87 2.06 10.21
CA PRO A 212 -13.26 1.69 10.41
C PRO A 212 -13.57 0.31 9.80
N ILE A 213 -14.44 -0.45 10.46
CA ILE A 213 -14.98 -1.69 9.88
C ILE A 213 -15.88 -1.33 8.70
N HIS A 214 -15.70 -1.99 7.56
CA HIS A 214 -16.56 -1.84 6.40
C HIS A 214 -17.89 -2.57 6.64
N ASP A 215 -18.70 -2.01 7.55
CA ASP A 215 -20.05 -2.50 7.85
C ASP A 215 -21.06 -2.10 6.77
N GLU A 216 -22.31 -2.45 6.94
CA GLU A 216 -23.38 -2.15 5.98
C GLU A 216 -23.54 -0.64 5.74
N GLN A 217 -23.45 0.18 6.79
CA GLN A 217 -23.56 1.64 6.68
C GLN A 217 -22.34 2.24 5.97
N PHE A 218 -21.15 1.76 6.28
CA PHE A 218 -19.92 2.17 5.61
C PHE A 218 -20.00 1.86 4.10
N ARG A 219 -20.44 0.63 3.76
CA ARG A 219 -20.58 0.23 2.34
C ARG A 219 -21.63 1.04 1.60
N LYS A 220 -22.78 1.34 2.21
CA LYS A 220 -23.80 2.21 1.62
C LYS A 220 -23.29 3.61 1.32
N THR A 221 -22.36 4.12 2.15
CA THR A 221 -21.85 5.49 2.03
C THR A 221 -20.67 5.59 1.06
N PHE A 222 -19.73 4.63 1.11
CA PHE A 222 -18.42 4.74 0.50
C PHE A 222 -18.15 3.75 -0.64
N PHE A 223 -19.08 2.83 -0.91
CA PHE A 223 -18.95 1.88 -2.00
C PHE A 223 -19.96 2.12 -3.11
N LEU A 224 -19.60 1.67 -4.30
CA LEU A 224 -20.46 1.53 -5.46
C LEU A 224 -20.27 0.09 -5.96
N GLY A 225 -21.17 -0.82 -5.57
CA GLY A 225 -20.98 -2.25 -5.80
C GLY A 225 -19.86 -2.85 -4.94
N GLY A 226 -18.89 -3.51 -5.56
CA GLY A 226 -17.73 -4.12 -4.89
C GLY A 226 -16.56 -3.17 -4.65
N HIS A 227 -16.55 -1.99 -5.30
CA HIS A 227 -15.47 -1.01 -5.25
C HIS A 227 -15.89 0.27 -4.55
N LEU A 228 -14.90 1.10 -4.20
CA LEU A 228 -15.15 2.39 -3.57
C LEU A 228 -15.77 3.39 -4.56
N ASN A 229 -16.65 4.25 -4.07
CA ASN A 229 -17.03 5.46 -4.79
C ASN A 229 -16.02 6.59 -4.54
N ALA A 230 -16.20 7.75 -5.19
CA ALA A 230 -15.28 8.87 -5.06
C ALA A 230 -15.08 9.35 -3.62
N ALA A 231 -16.12 9.31 -2.77
CA ALA A 231 -16.03 9.66 -1.36
C ALA A 231 -15.23 8.61 -0.56
N GLY A 232 -15.37 7.32 -0.91
CA GLY A 232 -14.59 6.23 -0.32
C GLY A 232 -13.10 6.34 -0.66
N TYR A 233 -12.77 6.66 -1.91
CA TYR A 233 -11.37 6.91 -2.30
C TYR A 233 -10.78 8.14 -1.61
N LEU A 234 -11.55 9.23 -1.47
CA LEU A 234 -11.11 10.40 -0.71
C LEU A 234 -10.88 10.07 0.77
N LEU A 235 -11.79 9.32 1.41
CA LEU A 235 -11.63 8.88 2.80
C LEU A 235 -10.37 8.01 2.94
N SER A 236 -10.17 7.06 2.03
CA SER A 236 -8.97 6.20 2.02
C SER A 236 -7.69 7.03 1.90
N ALA A 237 -7.66 8.03 1.03
CA ALA A 237 -6.52 8.94 0.90
C ALA A 237 -6.20 9.65 2.23
N ARG A 238 -7.21 10.18 2.91
CA ARG A 238 -7.04 10.87 4.20
C ARG A 238 -6.58 9.93 5.31
N MET A 239 -7.09 8.71 5.34
CA MET A 239 -6.61 7.70 6.28
C MET A 239 -5.15 7.33 5.99
N ILE A 240 -4.78 7.12 4.72
CA ILE A 240 -3.41 6.80 4.32
C ILE A 240 -2.46 7.93 4.70
N THR A 241 -2.77 9.18 4.35
CA THR A 241 -1.91 10.33 4.70
C THR A 241 -1.76 10.51 6.20
N SER A 242 -2.83 10.30 6.98
CA SER A 242 -2.78 10.37 8.44
C SER A 242 -1.94 9.24 9.05
N TYR A 243 -2.02 8.04 8.47
CA TYR A 243 -1.19 6.92 8.91
C TYR A 243 0.29 7.14 8.56
N LEU A 244 0.58 7.67 7.38
CA LEU A 244 1.93 8.07 6.99
C LEU A 244 2.50 9.13 7.93
N ASP A 245 1.70 10.15 8.27
CA ASP A 245 2.07 11.16 9.26
C ASP A 245 2.44 10.53 10.60
N TYR A 246 1.61 9.60 11.09
CA TYR A 246 1.88 8.86 12.32
C TYR A 246 3.22 8.10 12.23
N ILE A 247 3.42 7.30 11.18
CA ILE A 247 4.66 6.51 11.01
C ILE A 247 5.88 7.43 10.96
N ILE A 248 5.83 8.51 10.20
CA ILE A 248 6.96 9.45 10.04
C ILE A 248 7.32 10.08 11.37
N ARG A 249 6.34 10.58 12.14
CA ARG A 249 6.59 11.20 13.45
C ARG A 249 7.19 10.23 14.47
N HIS A 250 6.78 8.95 14.42
CA HIS A 250 7.29 7.92 15.33
C HIS A 250 8.65 7.32 14.90
N ASN A 251 9.09 7.57 13.66
CA ASN A 251 10.33 7.02 13.10
C ASN A 251 11.19 8.11 12.45
N MET A 252 11.17 9.33 13.00
CA MET A 252 11.79 10.50 12.37
C MET A 252 13.26 10.28 12.00
N ASP A 253 14.00 9.47 12.75
CA ASP A 253 15.42 9.19 12.45
C ASP A 253 15.61 8.56 11.05
N ASP A 254 14.69 7.69 10.62
CA ASP A 254 14.74 7.08 9.30
C ASP A 254 14.25 8.02 8.18
N PHE A 255 13.57 9.12 8.52
CA PHE A 255 13.04 10.08 7.54
C PHE A 255 13.84 11.38 7.43
N LYS A 256 14.82 11.62 8.32
CA LYS A 256 15.61 12.88 8.33
C LYS A 256 16.25 13.22 6.97
N GLN A 257 16.63 12.21 6.21
CA GLN A 257 17.31 12.37 4.93
C GLN A 257 16.42 12.08 3.71
N ILE A 258 15.10 11.96 3.90
CA ILE A 258 14.17 11.62 2.81
C ILE A 258 14.29 12.57 1.61
N GLY A 259 14.65 13.84 1.84
CA GLY A 259 14.85 14.84 0.78
C GLY A 259 15.98 14.51 -0.20
N PHE A 260 16.93 13.64 0.18
CA PHE A 260 18.03 13.20 -0.69
C PHE A 260 17.68 11.95 -1.49
N VAL A 261 16.65 11.22 -1.12
CA VAL A 261 16.23 9.98 -1.80
C VAL A 261 15.66 10.32 -3.18
N GLY A 262 16.19 9.69 -4.22
CA GLY A 262 15.76 9.90 -5.62
C GLY A 262 16.18 11.22 -6.23
N THR A 263 17.14 11.93 -5.63
CA THR A 263 17.69 13.19 -6.16
C THR A 263 19.17 13.01 -6.53
N PRO A 264 19.75 13.91 -7.37
CA PRO A 264 21.19 13.91 -7.63
C PRO A 264 22.01 14.44 -6.45
N TYR A 265 21.35 14.97 -5.42
CA TYR A 265 22.00 15.47 -4.22
C TYR A 265 22.10 14.35 -3.19
N HIS A 266 23.19 14.30 -2.46
CA HIS A 266 23.41 13.36 -1.37
C HIS A 266 24.15 14.03 -0.21
N ASN A 267 24.05 13.46 0.95
CA ASN A 267 24.85 13.86 2.09
C ASN A 267 26.30 13.41 1.85
N ALA A 268 27.25 14.34 1.98
CA ALA A 268 28.67 14.05 1.80
C ALA A 268 29.23 12.97 2.75
N ALA A 269 28.52 12.66 3.84
CA ALA A 269 28.88 11.59 4.77
C ALA A 269 28.46 10.19 4.29
N GLU A 270 27.64 10.09 3.23
CA GLU A 270 27.17 8.82 2.69
C GLU A 270 27.65 8.64 1.25
N PRO A 271 28.44 7.61 0.95
CA PRO A 271 28.79 7.28 -0.43
C PRO A 271 27.54 6.88 -1.22
N TRP A 272 27.56 7.17 -2.49
CA TRP A 272 26.53 6.73 -3.45
C TRP A 272 26.48 5.20 -3.54
#